data_4022a8ee19b6b7b0982240ffb886dee6
#
_entry.id   4022a8ee19b6b7b0982240ffb886dee6
#
_cell.length_a   1.000
_cell.length_b   1.000
_cell.length_c   1.000
_cell.angle_alpha   90.00
_cell.angle_beta   90.00
_cell.angle_gamma   90.00
#
_symmetry.space_group_name_H-M   'P 1'
#
loop_
_entity.id
_entity.type
_entity.pdbx_description
1 polymer ?
#
loop_
_entity_poly.entity_id
_entity_poly.type
_entity_poly.pdbx_seq_one_letter_code
_entity_poly.pdbx_strand_id
1 'polypeptide(L)'
;MEKLFSYGTLQYPQVQLDTFGRLLEGQSATLLGYVIGEIEITDAAVLKSSGQRFHPALLYTGNQNDAVNGTIYAITKQELAQADEYEVDDYQRIAQQFQCGANAWVYVVKSSL
;
A
#
# COMPACT_ATOMS: atom_id res chain seq x y z
N MET A 1 -6.90 -5.29 -16.21
CA MET A 1 -5.92 -5.42 -15.13
C MET A 1 -6.31 -4.58 -13.94
N GLU A 2 -5.92 -4.99 -12.76
CA GLU A 2 -6.10 -4.21 -11.55
C GLU A 2 -4.99 -3.17 -11.42
N LYS A 3 -5.28 -2.08 -10.70
CA LYS A 3 -4.29 -1.04 -10.39
C LYS A 3 -4.10 -0.98 -8.88
N LEU A 4 -2.85 -1.02 -8.43
CA LEU A 4 -2.50 -0.99 -7.02
C LEU A 4 -1.51 0.12 -6.75
N PHE A 5 -1.87 1.03 -5.84
CA PHE A 5 -0.97 2.08 -5.39
C PHE A 5 -0.12 1.57 -4.22
N SER A 6 1.18 1.79 -4.34
CA SER A 6 2.11 1.50 -3.25
C SER A 6 2.92 2.74 -2.91
N TYR A 7 3.07 2.97 -1.61
CA TYR A 7 3.91 4.03 -1.04
C TYR A 7 5.04 3.46 -0.16
N GLY A 8 5.13 2.13 -0.08
CA GLY A 8 6.03 1.42 0.82
C GLY A 8 6.87 0.36 0.13
N THR A 9 7.07 -0.75 0.81
CA THR A 9 8.02 -1.79 0.41
C THR A 9 7.69 -2.50 -0.89
N LEU A 10 6.43 -2.54 -1.32
CA LEU A 10 6.06 -3.14 -2.61
C LEU A 10 6.66 -2.39 -3.80
N GLN A 11 7.21 -1.20 -3.60
CA GLN A 11 7.94 -0.46 -4.63
C GLN A 11 9.36 -1.01 -4.86
N TYR A 12 9.88 -1.81 -3.93
CA TYR A 12 11.23 -2.34 -4.04
C TYR A 12 11.29 -3.54 -4.98
N PRO A 13 12.25 -3.58 -5.93
CA PRO A 13 12.35 -4.69 -6.90
C PRO A 13 12.41 -6.07 -6.24
N GLN A 14 13.19 -6.22 -5.16
CA GLN A 14 13.32 -7.51 -4.49
C GLN A 14 12.01 -7.97 -3.87
N VAL A 15 11.23 -7.05 -3.30
CA VAL A 15 9.92 -7.38 -2.73
C VAL A 15 8.96 -7.81 -3.83
N GLN A 16 8.99 -7.14 -4.98
CA GLN A 16 8.16 -7.51 -6.12
C GLN A 16 8.50 -8.92 -6.63
N LEU A 17 9.79 -9.23 -6.76
CA LEU A 17 10.22 -10.56 -7.18
C LEU A 17 9.81 -11.64 -6.18
N ASP A 18 9.96 -11.37 -4.88
CA ASP A 18 9.61 -12.32 -3.83
C ASP A 18 8.10 -12.54 -3.72
N THR A 19 7.31 -11.49 -3.96
CA THR A 19 5.85 -11.54 -3.79
C THR A 19 5.14 -12.01 -5.06
N PHE A 20 5.56 -11.52 -6.22
CA PHE A 20 4.86 -11.73 -7.50
C PHE A 20 5.65 -12.56 -8.51
N GLY A 21 6.94 -12.77 -8.27
CA GLY A 21 7.80 -13.49 -9.20
C GLY A 21 8.22 -12.69 -10.42
N ARG A 22 7.95 -11.37 -10.44
CA ARG A 22 8.32 -10.48 -11.55
C ARG A 22 8.43 -9.05 -11.07
N LEU A 23 9.05 -8.20 -11.86
CA LEU A 23 9.02 -6.75 -11.64
C LEU A 23 7.73 -6.17 -12.22
N LEU A 24 7.11 -5.26 -11.50
CA LEU A 24 5.85 -4.64 -11.88
C LEU A 24 6.10 -3.38 -12.71
N GLU A 25 5.21 -3.11 -13.64
CA GLU A 25 5.20 -1.84 -14.36
C GLU A 25 4.30 -0.86 -13.62
N GLY A 26 4.79 0.37 -13.42
CA GLY A 26 4.06 1.36 -12.68
C GLY A 26 4.31 2.78 -13.15
N GLN A 27 3.50 3.69 -12.64
CA GLN A 27 3.59 5.12 -12.91
C GLN A 27 3.52 5.89 -11.61
N SER A 28 4.30 6.96 -11.50
CA SER A 28 4.25 7.85 -10.35
C SER A 28 2.84 8.40 -10.18
N ALA A 29 2.39 8.46 -8.93
CA ALA A 29 1.06 8.98 -8.61
C ALA A 29 1.07 9.67 -7.26
N THR A 30 0.11 10.57 -7.06
CA THR A 30 -0.05 11.30 -5.80
C THR A 30 -1.46 11.09 -5.28
N LEU A 31 -1.56 10.66 -4.03
CA LEU A 31 -2.82 10.49 -3.33
C LEU A 31 -3.05 11.68 -2.41
N LEU A 32 -4.13 12.44 -2.66
CA LEU A 32 -4.48 13.61 -1.85
C LEU A 32 -5.38 13.23 -0.68
N GLY A 33 -5.30 14.00 0.40
CA GLY A 33 -6.13 13.81 1.57
C GLY A 33 -5.60 12.79 2.55
N TYR A 34 -4.33 12.39 2.42
CA TYR A 34 -3.68 11.41 3.28
C TYR A 34 -2.28 11.87 3.67
N VAL A 35 -1.80 11.35 4.79
CA VAL A 35 -0.40 11.47 5.21
C VAL A 35 0.14 10.08 5.51
N ILE A 36 1.46 9.92 5.48
CA ILE A 36 2.12 8.71 5.94
C ILE A 36 2.37 8.85 7.43
N GLY A 37 1.80 7.95 8.23
CA GLY A 37 2.08 7.81 9.64
C GLY A 37 2.68 6.44 9.91
N GLU A 38 2.65 6.03 11.16
CA GLU A 38 3.14 4.71 11.57
C GLU A 38 2.10 4.02 12.44
N ILE A 39 2.01 2.69 12.31
CA ILE A 39 1.22 1.85 13.21
C ILE A 39 2.16 0.92 13.95
N GLU A 40 1.83 0.61 15.21
CA GLU A 40 2.54 -0.37 15.99
C GLU A 40 1.96 -1.74 15.69
N ILE A 41 2.84 -2.68 15.32
CA ILE A 41 2.46 -4.06 15.06
C ILE A 41 2.59 -4.82 16.37
N THR A 42 1.49 -5.40 16.84
CA THR A 42 1.45 -6.17 18.08
C THR A 42 1.46 -7.67 17.87
N ASP A 43 1.23 -8.13 16.63
CA ASP A 43 1.24 -9.55 16.30
C ASP A 43 2.66 -10.11 16.38
N ALA A 44 2.87 -11.08 17.28
CA ALA A 44 4.20 -11.66 17.53
C ALA A 44 4.78 -12.33 16.28
N ALA A 45 3.97 -12.96 15.44
CA ALA A 45 4.44 -13.60 14.22
C ALA A 45 4.95 -12.57 13.20
N VAL A 46 4.27 -11.44 13.07
CA VAL A 46 4.70 -10.36 12.19
C VAL A 46 5.97 -9.70 12.71
N LEU A 47 6.05 -9.45 14.02
CA LEU A 47 7.26 -8.89 14.64
C LEU A 47 8.46 -9.79 14.41
N LYS A 48 8.28 -11.11 14.54
CA LYS A 48 9.35 -12.08 14.37
C LYS A 48 9.84 -12.11 12.92
N SER A 49 8.94 -12.02 11.94
CA SER A 49 9.32 -12.13 10.52
C SER A 49 9.87 -10.82 9.95
N SER A 50 9.31 -9.67 10.34
CA SER A 50 9.73 -8.37 9.80
C SER A 50 10.84 -7.71 10.62
N GLY A 51 10.93 -8.02 11.90
CA GLY A 51 11.88 -7.40 12.83
C GLY A 51 11.56 -5.95 13.15
N GLN A 52 10.40 -5.44 12.75
CA GLN A 52 10.00 -4.05 12.96
C GLN A 52 8.66 -3.98 13.67
N ARG A 53 8.62 -3.15 14.73
CA ARG A 53 7.39 -2.92 15.50
C ARG A 53 6.48 -1.90 14.83
N PHE A 54 7.06 -0.91 14.15
CA PHE A 54 6.30 0.16 13.49
C PHE A 54 6.39 0.01 11.99
N HIS A 55 5.23 0.11 11.33
CA HIS A 55 5.13 0.04 9.88
C HIS A 55 4.48 1.31 9.34
N PRO A 56 4.87 1.80 8.15
CA PRO A 56 4.22 2.96 7.57
C PRO A 56 2.76 2.65 7.25
N ALA A 57 1.91 3.66 7.41
CA ALA A 57 0.49 3.52 7.17
C ALA A 57 -0.08 4.81 6.59
N LEU A 58 -1.09 4.68 5.72
CA LEU A 58 -1.84 5.83 5.22
C LEU A 58 -2.91 6.21 6.23
N LEU A 59 -2.90 7.49 6.61
CA LEU A 59 -3.88 8.06 7.52
C LEU A 59 -4.69 9.12 6.77
N TYR A 60 -6.01 8.95 6.75
CA TYR A 60 -6.90 9.88 6.07
C TYR A 60 -7.02 11.17 6.87
N THR A 61 -6.76 12.31 6.22
CA THR A 61 -6.90 13.63 6.85
C THR A 61 -8.07 14.42 6.26
N GLY A 62 -8.47 14.12 5.03
CA GLY A 62 -9.47 14.89 4.31
C GLY A 62 -8.99 16.26 3.85
N ASN A 63 -7.73 16.61 4.11
CA ASN A 63 -7.15 17.89 3.73
C ASN A 63 -6.44 17.74 2.37
N GLN A 64 -6.91 18.48 1.37
CA GLN A 64 -6.34 18.38 0.02
C GLN A 64 -4.92 18.95 -0.10
N ASN A 65 -4.40 19.62 0.93
CA ASN A 65 -3.01 20.01 1.00
C ASN A 65 -2.09 18.89 1.45
N ASP A 66 -2.64 17.81 2.03
CA ASP A 66 -1.88 16.62 2.38
C ASP A 66 -1.80 15.71 1.18
N ALA A 67 -0.60 15.17 0.91
CA ALA A 67 -0.38 14.33 -0.25
C ALA A 67 0.66 13.25 0.06
N VAL A 68 0.47 12.08 -0.54
CA VAL A 68 1.41 10.96 -0.46
C VAL A 68 1.83 10.58 -1.87
N ASN A 69 3.13 10.62 -2.11
CA ASN A 69 3.71 10.21 -3.38
C ASN A 69 4.02 8.71 -3.37
N GLY A 70 3.75 8.04 -4.47
CA GLY A 70 4.03 6.63 -4.64
C GLY A 70 3.90 6.21 -6.08
N THR A 71 3.57 4.95 -6.31
CA THR A 71 3.48 4.37 -7.64
C THR A 71 2.23 3.54 -7.78
N ILE A 72 1.50 3.72 -8.89
CA ILE A 72 0.38 2.86 -9.28
C ILE A 72 0.92 1.78 -10.22
N TYR A 73 0.75 0.52 -9.83
CA TYR A 73 1.20 -0.63 -10.61
C TYR A 73 0.03 -1.32 -11.28
N ALA A 74 0.24 -1.77 -12.51
CA ALA A 74 -0.71 -2.64 -13.21
C ALA A 74 -0.43 -4.09 -12.82
N ILE A 75 -1.41 -4.77 -12.24
CA ILE A 75 -1.29 -6.14 -11.76
C ILE A 75 -2.49 -6.97 -12.16
N THR A 76 -2.34 -8.29 -12.11
CA THR A 76 -3.45 -9.22 -12.35
C THR A 76 -4.30 -9.37 -11.09
N LYS A 77 -5.49 -9.95 -11.23
CA LYS A 77 -6.34 -10.28 -10.07
C LYS A 77 -5.65 -11.24 -9.12
N GLN A 78 -4.89 -12.19 -9.66
CA GLN A 78 -4.14 -13.14 -8.85
C GLN A 78 -3.05 -12.43 -8.06
N GLU A 79 -2.34 -11.49 -8.68
CA GLU A 79 -1.32 -10.70 -8.01
C GLU A 79 -1.91 -9.80 -6.95
N LEU A 80 -3.13 -9.29 -7.16
CA LEU A 80 -3.82 -8.50 -6.14
C LEU A 80 -4.10 -9.35 -4.90
N ALA A 81 -4.51 -10.61 -5.09
CA ALA A 81 -4.70 -11.55 -3.98
C ALA A 81 -3.38 -11.84 -3.25
N GLN A 82 -2.27 -11.95 -3.99
CA GLN A 82 -0.94 -12.12 -3.40
C GLN A 82 -0.52 -10.90 -2.59
N ALA A 83 -0.86 -9.70 -3.06
CA ALA A 83 -0.60 -8.47 -2.31
C ALA A 83 -1.42 -8.42 -1.01
N ASP A 84 -2.66 -8.86 -1.04
CA ASP A 84 -3.51 -8.95 0.16
C ASP A 84 -2.89 -9.91 1.19
N GLU A 85 -2.27 -11.00 0.76
CA GLU A 85 -1.58 -11.93 1.66
C GLU A 85 -0.28 -11.33 2.22
N TYR A 86 0.41 -10.51 1.44
CA TYR A 86 1.64 -9.87 1.86
C TYR A 86 1.39 -8.82 2.95
N GLU A 87 0.28 -8.07 2.85
CA GLU A 87 -0.03 -7.02 3.81
C GLU A 87 -0.54 -7.62 5.12
N VAL A 88 -0.19 -7.00 6.25
CA VAL A 88 -0.62 -7.49 7.56
C VAL A 88 -2.12 -7.19 7.79
N ASP A 89 -2.73 -7.92 8.75
CA ASP A 89 -4.16 -7.83 9.04
C ASP A 89 -4.62 -6.45 9.55
N ASP A 90 -3.68 -5.60 9.97
CA ASP A 90 -3.99 -4.25 10.43
C ASP A 90 -4.40 -3.32 9.29
N TYR A 91 -4.22 -3.74 8.03
CA TYR A 91 -4.60 -2.97 6.85
C TYR A 91 -5.85 -3.52 6.20
N GLN A 92 -6.56 -2.65 5.49
CA GLN A 92 -7.61 -3.05 4.57
C GLN A 92 -7.42 -2.36 3.25
N ARG A 93 -7.90 -2.98 2.19
CA ARG A 93 -7.79 -2.48 0.83
C ARG A 93 -9.06 -1.75 0.44
N ILE A 94 -8.92 -0.48 0.00
CA ILE A 94 -10.03 0.32 -0.49
C ILE A 94 -9.69 0.91 -1.85
N ALA A 95 -10.71 1.27 -2.63
CA ALA A 95 -10.55 1.96 -3.89
C ALA A 95 -10.50 3.47 -3.66
N GLN A 96 -9.56 4.16 -4.32
CA GLN A 96 -9.43 5.60 -4.22
C GLN A 96 -9.18 6.22 -5.60
N GLN A 97 -9.65 7.45 -5.76
CA GLN A 97 -9.35 8.26 -6.93
C GLN A 97 -8.11 9.10 -6.66
N PHE A 98 -7.21 9.16 -7.64
CA PHE A 98 -5.95 9.87 -7.53
C PHE A 98 -6.01 11.21 -8.24
N GLN A 99 -5.03 12.08 -8.00
CA GLN A 99 -4.97 13.42 -8.58
C GLN A 99 -5.04 13.38 -10.11
N CYS A 100 -4.47 12.37 -10.73
CA CYS A 100 -4.50 12.21 -12.19
C CYS A 100 -5.85 11.72 -12.74
N GLY A 101 -6.83 11.47 -11.86
CA GLY A 101 -8.14 10.94 -12.24
C GLY A 101 -8.24 9.42 -12.28
N ALA A 102 -7.13 8.71 -12.14
CA ALA A 102 -7.14 7.25 -12.11
C ALA A 102 -7.70 6.72 -10.79
N ASN A 103 -8.33 5.54 -10.83
CA ASN A 103 -8.76 4.82 -9.64
C ASN A 103 -7.81 3.66 -9.40
N ALA A 104 -7.43 3.44 -8.15
CA ALA A 104 -6.55 2.35 -7.77
C ALA A 104 -6.87 1.86 -6.37
N TRP A 105 -6.44 0.63 -6.07
CA TRP A 105 -6.53 0.06 -4.73
C TRP A 105 -5.42 0.63 -3.86
N VAL A 106 -5.73 0.91 -2.59
CA VAL A 106 -4.75 1.35 -1.59
C VAL A 106 -4.98 0.57 -0.31
N TYR A 107 -3.91 0.32 0.43
CA TYR A 107 -4.00 -0.29 1.76
C TYR A 107 -3.97 0.81 2.80
N VAL A 108 -4.99 0.83 3.66
CA VAL A 108 -5.13 1.80 4.75
C VAL A 108 -5.29 1.06 6.06
N VAL A 109 -5.01 1.75 7.16
CA VAL A 109 -5.20 1.18 8.50
C VAL A 109 -6.69 1.02 8.77
N LYS A 110 -7.09 -0.17 9.26
CA LYS A 110 -8.50 -0.47 9.54
C LYS A 110 -9.12 0.51 10.53
N SER A 111 -8.34 0.93 11.52
CA SER A 111 -8.82 1.82 12.58
C SER A 111 -9.01 3.26 12.14
N SER A 112 -8.54 3.65 10.95
CA SER A 112 -8.65 5.03 10.47
C SER A 112 -9.92 5.30 9.65
N LEU A 113 -10.81 4.33 9.56
CA LEU A 113 -12.05 4.43 8.78
C LEU A 113 -13.30 4.58 9.61
#